data_04d2396e024217646399fa2bada8df5e
#
_entry.id   04d2396e024217646399fa2bada8df5e
#
_cell.length_a   1.000
_cell.length_b   1.000
_cell.length_c   1.000
_cell.angle_alpha   90.00
_cell.angle_beta   90.00
_cell.angle_gamma   90.00
#
_symmetry.space_group_name_H-M   'P 1'
#
loop_
_entity.id
_entity.type
_entity.pdbx_description
1 polymer ?
#
loop_
_entity_poly.entity_id
_entity_poly.type
_entity_poly.pdbx_seq_one_letter_code
_entity_poly.pdbx_strand_id
1 'polypeptide(L)'
;MAVALSHTQRHLLGIVSLMAAAGLAAVGCGPKLAPSKPLNELTPQEAHGQQVFAGHCARCHYADRDSGLHGPGLFGLFRRKYLRNGAPANDDRVTDLILHGRGMMPAMGNSMDDEQLQALLAYLHTL
;
A
#
# COMPACT_ATOMS: atom_id res chain seq x y z
N MET A 1 -1.59 -36.32 47.72
CA MET A 1 -2.72 -35.58 48.30
C MET A 1 -3.30 -34.70 47.21
N ALA A 2 -4.48 -35.02 46.73
CA ALA A 2 -5.19 -34.21 45.72
C ALA A 2 -6.08 -33.19 46.47
N VAL A 3 -5.77 -31.89 46.35
CA VAL A 3 -6.56 -30.82 46.92
C VAL A 3 -7.77 -30.60 46.01
N ALA A 4 -8.97 -30.95 46.51
CA ALA A 4 -10.23 -30.72 45.80
C ALA A 4 -10.57 -29.23 45.85
N LEU A 5 -10.50 -28.55 44.69
CA LEU A 5 -10.92 -27.16 44.54
C LEU A 5 -12.44 -27.04 44.74
N SER A 6 -12.86 -26.05 45.56
CA SER A 6 -14.27 -25.75 45.82
C SER A 6 -14.98 -25.28 44.54
N HIS A 7 -16.32 -25.46 44.47
CA HIS A 7 -17.13 -25.08 43.31
C HIS A 7 -16.93 -23.60 42.93
N THR A 8 -16.79 -22.73 43.92
CA THR A 8 -16.55 -21.28 43.74
C THR A 8 -15.19 -20.99 43.10
N GLN A 9 -14.14 -21.75 43.46
CA GLN A 9 -12.79 -21.60 42.85
C GLN A 9 -12.77 -22.07 41.41
N ARG A 10 -13.55 -23.10 41.07
CA ARG A 10 -13.67 -23.56 39.67
C ARG A 10 -14.33 -22.55 38.75
N HIS A 11 -15.39 -21.86 39.27
CA HIS A 11 -16.05 -20.79 38.49
C HIS A 11 -15.17 -19.55 38.31
N LEU A 12 -14.42 -19.15 39.36
CA LEU A 12 -13.49 -18.02 39.24
C LEU A 12 -12.34 -18.30 38.25
N LEU A 13 -11.77 -19.50 38.26
CA LEU A 13 -10.73 -19.89 37.32
C LEU A 13 -11.27 -19.95 35.87
N GLY A 14 -12.51 -20.40 35.68
CA GLY A 14 -13.17 -20.41 34.37
C GLY A 14 -13.41 -19.02 33.81
N ILE A 15 -13.85 -18.07 34.64
CA ILE A 15 -14.11 -16.67 34.24
C ILE A 15 -12.80 -15.94 33.92
N VAL A 16 -11.74 -16.15 34.72
CA VAL A 16 -10.43 -15.56 34.46
C VAL A 16 -9.81 -16.08 33.16
N SER A 17 -9.96 -17.39 32.88
CA SER A 17 -9.48 -17.99 31.62
C SER A 17 -10.26 -17.47 30.40
N LEU A 18 -11.57 -17.26 30.52
CA LEU A 18 -12.41 -16.75 29.44
C LEU A 18 -12.10 -15.27 29.13
N MET A 19 -11.83 -14.45 30.17
CA MET A 19 -11.42 -13.05 29.99
C MET A 19 -10.03 -12.92 29.39
N ALA A 20 -9.08 -13.80 29.72
CA ALA A 20 -7.75 -13.81 29.14
C ALA A 20 -7.78 -14.19 27.65
N ALA A 21 -8.66 -15.12 27.23
CA ALA A 21 -8.82 -15.49 25.84
C ALA A 21 -9.47 -14.39 24.98
N ALA A 22 -10.40 -13.61 25.55
CA ALA A 22 -11.03 -12.50 24.86
C ALA A 22 -10.05 -11.31 24.62
N GLY A 23 -9.06 -11.13 25.50
CA GLY A 23 -8.07 -10.05 25.38
C GLY A 23 -7.02 -10.28 24.26
N LEU A 24 -6.77 -11.52 23.84
CA LEU A 24 -5.80 -11.82 22.78
C LEU A 24 -6.35 -11.62 21.36
N ALA A 25 -7.64 -11.51 21.18
CA ALA A 25 -8.26 -11.33 19.86
C ALA A 25 -8.17 -9.89 19.30
N ALA A 26 -7.72 -8.91 20.11
CA ALA A 26 -7.68 -7.50 19.72
C ALA A 26 -6.32 -7.03 19.17
N VAL A 27 -5.32 -7.91 19.06
CA VAL A 27 -3.97 -7.54 18.60
C VAL A 27 -3.77 -8.09 17.19
N GLY A 28 -4.22 -7.36 16.17
CA GLY A 28 -3.91 -7.84 14.84
C GLY A 28 -4.51 -7.13 13.63
N CYS A 29 -4.81 -5.85 13.67
CA CYS A 29 -5.02 -5.08 12.44
C CYS A 29 -4.47 -3.67 12.62
N GLY A 30 -3.22 -3.45 12.21
CA GLY A 30 -2.77 -2.10 11.90
C GLY A 30 -3.71 -1.47 10.85
N PRO A 31 -3.78 -0.13 10.76
CA PRO A 31 -4.64 0.52 9.79
C PRO A 31 -4.30 0.04 8.38
N LYS A 32 -5.23 -0.68 7.75
CA LYS A 32 -5.10 -1.06 6.34
C LYS A 32 -5.23 0.23 5.51
N LEU A 33 -4.36 0.41 4.54
CA LEU A 33 -4.52 1.48 3.56
C LEU A 33 -5.90 1.32 2.89
N ALA A 34 -6.59 2.43 2.68
CA ALA A 34 -7.83 2.44 1.92
C ALA A 34 -7.58 1.85 0.51
N PRO A 35 -8.56 1.23 -0.14
CA PRO A 35 -8.40 0.76 -1.51
C PRO A 35 -8.07 1.92 -2.45
N SER A 36 -7.46 1.61 -3.59
CA SER A 36 -7.25 2.58 -4.67
C SER A 36 -8.59 3.08 -5.19
N LYS A 37 -8.61 4.30 -5.75
CA LYS A 37 -9.80 4.87 -6.36
C LYS A 37 -10.29 3.99 -7.52
N PRO A 38 -11.58 3.63 -7.58
CA PRO A 38 -12.14 2.84 -8.67
C PRO A 38 -11.94 3.51 -10.05
N LEU A 39 -11.68 2.74 -11.09
CA LEU A 39 -11.41 3.27 -12.44
C LEU A 39 -12.56 4.11 -13.00
N ASN A 40 -13.81 3.78 -12.66
CA ASN A 40 -15.01 4.53 -13.09
C ASN A 40 -15.22 5.84 -12.31
N GLU A 41 -14.41 6.12 -11.30
CA GLU A 41 -14.46 7.35 -10.51
C GLU A 41 -13.28 8.29 -10.80
N LEU A 42 -12.37 7.89 -11.70
CA LEU A 42 -11.23 8.72 -12.09
C LEU A 42 -11.71 10.00 -12.77
N THR A 43 -11.06 11.11 -12.43
CA THR A 43 -11.19 12.35 -13.21
C THR A 43 -10.60 12.17 -14.62
N PRO A 44 -10.90 13.04 -15.59
CA PRO A 44 -10.27 12.96 -16.92
C PRO A 44 -8.74 12.92 -16.90
N GLN A 45 -8.11 13.72 -16.02
CA GLN A 45 -6.65 13.74 -15.86
C GLN A 45 -6.13 12.43 -15.28
N GLU A 46 -6.77 11.90 -14.24
CA GLU A 46 -6.39 10.61 -13.63
C GLU A 46 -6.58 9.44 -14.62
N ALA A 47 -7.66 9.48 -15.43
CA ALA A 47 -7.92 8.49 -16.47
C ALA A 47 -6.86 8.55 -17.59
N HIS A 48 -6.43 9.74 -18.00
CA HIS A 48 -5.30 9.91 -18.91
C HIS A 48 -4.01 9.33 -18.27
N GLY A 49 -3.74 9.64 -17.00
CA GLY A 49 -2.60 9.08 -16.26
C GLY A 49 -2.63 7.55 -16.15
N GLN A 50 -3.81 6.96 -16.01
CA GLN A 50 -3.98 5.51 -16.03
C GLN A 50 -3.59 4.91 -17.39
N GLN A 51 -3.89 5.58 -18.50
CA GLN A 51 -3.47 5.15 -19.85
C GLN A 51 -1.95 5.26 -20.01
N VAL A 52 -1.35 6.36 -19.54
CA VAL A 52 0.12 6.54 -19.52
C VAL A 52 0.77 5.42 -18.69
N PHE A 53 0.23 5.13 -17.50
CA PHE A 53 0.69 4.03 -16.65
C PHE A 53 0.62 2.69 -17.38
N ALA A 54 -0.49 2.38 -18.02
CA ALA A 54 -0.69 1.13 -18.75
C ALA A 54 0.33 0.96 -19.90
N GLY A 55 0.65 2.03 -20.60
CA GLY A 55 1.61 2.01 -21.72
C GLY A 55 3.07 1.91 -21.30
N HIS A 56 3.46 2.58 -20.22
CA HIS A 56 4.87 2.75 -19.85
C HIS A 56 5.31 1.97 -18.60
N CYS A 57 4.41 1.77 -17.63
CA CYS A 57 4.77 1.32 -16.28
C CYS A 57 4.29 -0.10 -15.96
N ALA A 58 3.12 -0.49 -16.49
CA ALA A 58 2.42 -1.72 -16.11
C ALA A 58 3.19 -3.01 -16.44
N ARG A 59 4.17 -2.97 -17.35
CA ARG A 59 5.05 -4.11 -17.62
C ARG A 59 5.93 -4.48 -16.43
N CYS A 60 6.21 -3.51 -15.56
CA CYS A 60 7.14 -3.69 -14.45
C CYS A 60 6.49 -3.45 -13.07
N HIS A 61 5.38 -2.72 -13.02
CA HIS A 61 4.74 -2.32 -11.77
C HIS A 61 3.27 -2.73 -11.72
N TYR A 62 2.85 -3.30 -10.59
CA TYR A 62 1.43 -3.42 -10.28
C TYR A 62 0.93 -2.13 -9.63
N ALA A 63 -0.22 -1.62 -10.09
CA ALA A 63 -0.87 -0.44 -9.51
C ALA A 63 -1.64 -0.77 -8.22
N ASP A 64 -2.29 -1.93 -8.18
CA ASP A 64 -3.35 -2.31 -7.25
C ASP A 64 -2.88 -3.16 -6.05
N ARG A 65 -1.59 -3.45 -5.93
CA ARG A 65 -1.05 -4.34 -4.89
C ARG A 65 0.37 -3.98 -4.48
N ASP A 66 0.78 -4.51 -3.34
CA ASP A 66 2.13 -4.34 -2.78
C ASP A 66 3.18 -5.28 -3.37
N SER A 67 2.74 -6.42 -3.89
CA SER A 67 3.66 -7.37 -4.50
C SER A 67 4.32 -6.76 -5.74
N GLY A 68 5.62 -6.98 -5.91
CA GLY A 68 6.35 -6.54 -7.09
C GLY A 68 6.17 -7.48 -8.28
N LEU A 69 6.49 -6.98 -9.47
CA LEU A 69 6.68 -7.76 -10.69
C LEU A 69 8.17 -7.72 -11.05
N HIS A 70 8.59 -6.81 -11.91
CA HIS A 70 10.01 -6.47 -12.14
C HIS A 70 10.43 -5.26 -11.31
N GLY A 71 9.48 -4.40 -10.96
CA GLY A 71 9.59 -3.31 -10.02
C GLY A 71 8.66 -3.48 -8.82
N PRO A 72 8.73 -2.61 -7.81
CA PRO A 72 7.84 -2.67 -6.65
C PRO A 72 6.38 -2.43 -7.03
N GLY A 73 5.45 -3.03 -6.28
CA GLY A 73 4.04 -2.66 -6.36
C GLY A 73 3.82 -1.22 -5.88
N LEU A 74 2.89 -0.51 -6.50
CA LEU A 74 2.67 0.93 -6.28
C LEU A 74 1.43 1.24 -5.44
N PHE A 75 0.67 0.23 -5.00
CA PHE A 75 -0.47 0.43 -4.12
C PHE A 75 -0.10 1.28 -2.90
N GLY A 76 -0.81 2.37 -2.71
CA GLY A 76 -0.57 3.32 -1.62
C GLY A 76 0.74 4.09 -1.73
N LEU A 77 1.28 4.30 -2.92
CA LEU A 77 2.58 4.93 -3.15
C LEU A 77 2.76 6.24 -2.36
N PHE A 78 1.85 7.19 -2.51
CA PHE A 78 1.89 8.49 -1.84
C PHE A 78 1.26 8.51 -0.44
N ARG A 79 0.66 7.39 -0.01
CA ARG A 79 0.14 7.22 1.36
C ARG A 79 1.19 6.68 2.34
N ARG A 80 2.40 6.42 1.84
CA ARG A 80 3.56 5.98 2.61
C ARG A 80 4.48 7.17 2.87
N LYS A 81 5.15 7.15 4.00
CA LYS A 81 6.15 8.18 4.32
C LYS A 81 7.40 8.06 3.45
N TYR A 82 7.76 6.84 3.10
CA TYR A 82 8.98 6.54 2.34
C TYR A 82 8.72 5.55 1.22
N LEU A 83 9.43 5.75 0.12
CA LEU A 83 9.57 4.77 -0.95
C LEU A 83 10.38 3.55 -0.46
N ARG A 84 10.34 2.44 -1.20
CA ARG A 84 11.10 1.23 -0.84
C ARG A 84 12.61 1.43 -0.79
N ASN A 85 13.13 2.45 -1.44
CA ASN A 85 14.54 2.82 -1.41
C ASN A 85 14.91 3.76 -0.23
N GLY A 86 13.97 4.07 0.66
CA GLY A 86 14.16 4.94 1.82
C GLY A 86 14.02 6.44 1.54
N ALA A 87 13.85 6.87 0.29
CA ALA A 87 13.60 8.26 -0.05
C ALA A 87 12.16 8.67 0.34
N PRO A 88 11.88 9.97 0.61
CA PRO A 88 10.53 10.45 0.84
C PRO A 88 9.59 10.09 -0.32
N ALA A 89 8.36 9.65 0.00
CA ALA A 89 7.34 9.38 -1.00
C ALA A 89 6.57 10.67 -1.32
N ASN A 90 7.16 11.51 -2.16
CA ASN A 90 6.58 12.76 -2.63
C ASN A 90 6.76 12.92 -4.15
N ASP A 91 6.06 13.89 -4.73
CA ASP A 91 6.03 14.12 -6.16
C ASP A 91 7.43 14.38 -6.74
N ASP A 92 8.26 15.18 -6.08
CA ASP A 92 9.61 15.50 -6.56
C ASP A 92 10.46 14.23 -6.72
N ARG A 93 10.43 13.34 -5.73
CA ARG A 93 11.21 12.10 -5.75
C ARG A 93 10.67 11.06 -6.72
N VAL A 94 9.34 10.98 -6.84
CA VAL A 94 8.71 10.07 -7.81
C VAL A 94 8.96 10.58 -9.22
N THR A 95 8.84 11.88 -9.48
CA THR A 95 9.17 12.53 -10.74
C THR A 95 10.64 12.27 -11.13
N ASP A 96 11.57 12.51 -10.22
CA ASP A 96 13.00 12.27 -10.44
C ASP A 96 13.27 10.81 -10.85
N LEU A 97 12.64 9.85 -10.16
CA LEU A 97 12.75 8.43 -10.50
C LEU A 97 12.15 8.10 -11.87
N ILE A 98 11.04 8.71 -12.24
CA ILE A 98 10.40 8.51 -13.54
C ILE A 98 11.29 9.06 -14.65
N LEU A 99 11.76 10.30 -14.49
CA LEU A 99 12.51 11.00 -15.54
C LEU A 99 13.90 10.39 -15.75
N HIS A 100 14.62 10.04 -14.68
CA HIS A 100 16.02 9.61 -14.74
C HIS A 100 16.22 8.11 -14.58
N GLY A 101 15.19 7.39 -14.11
CA GLY A 101 15.31 5.96 -13.83
C GLY A 101 16.18 5.65 -12.60
N ARG A 102 16.27 4.37 -12.25
CA ARG A 102 17.19 3.88 -11.23
C ARG A 102 17.33 2.35 -11.28
N GLY A 103 18.54 1.86 -11.31
CA GLY A 103 18.81 0.43 -11.37
C GLY A 103 18.22 -0.21 -12.62
N MET A 104 17.24 -1.11 -12.48
CA MET A 104 16.53 -1.72 -13.60
C MET A 104 15.38 -0.86 -14.17
N MET A 105 14.98 0.20 -13.48
CA MET A 105 13.95 1.11 -13.96
C MET A 105 14.57 2.05 -15.01
N PRO A 106 14.13 2.02 -16.25
CA PRO A 106 14.66 2.90 -17.29
C PRO A 106 14.25 4.36 -17.05
N ALA A 107 15.04 5.30 -17.58
CA ALA A 107 14.67 6.71 -17.64
C ALA A 107 13.53 6.91 -18.65
N MET A 108 12.47 7.59 -18.26
CA MET A 108 11.29 7.81 -19.09
C MET A 108 11.16 9.27 -19.58
N GLY A 109 12.11 10.16 -19.19
CA GLY A 109 12.05 11.58 -19.54
C GLY A 109 12.00 11.90 -21.03
N ASN A 110 12.51 11.02 -21.89
CA ASN A 110 12.41 11.17 -23.35
C ASN A 110 11.20 10.43 -23.97
N SER A 111 10.40 9.75 -23.16
CA SER A 111 9.30 8.88 -23.60
C SER A 111 7.92 9.43 -23.27
N MET A 112 7.85 10.55 -22.56
CA MET A 112 6.62 11.22 -22.19
C MET A 112 6.83 12.74 -22.12
N ASP A 113 5.78 13.49 -22.40
CA ASP A 113 5.76 14.94 -22.24
C ASP A 113 5.30 15.35 -20.83
N ASP A 114 5.33 16.65 -20.57
CA ASP A 114 4.96 17.21 -19.26
C ASP A 114 3.48 16.95 -18.91
N GLU A 115 2.57 16.97 -19.90
CA GLU A 115 1.15 16.70 -19.69
C GLU A 115 0.94 15.24 -19.27
N GLN A 116 1.59 14.31 -19.94
CA GLN A 116 1.56 12.88 -19.61
C GLN A 116 2.16 12.62 -18.22
N LEU A 117 3.25 13.31 -17.87
CA LEU A 117 3.87 13.20 -16.55
C LEU A 117 2.93 13.69 -15.45
N GLN A 118 2.30 14.85 -15.63
CA GLN A 118 1.33 15.39 -14.64
C GLN A 118 0.09 14.48 -14.53
N ALA A 119 -0.41 13.95 -15.63
CA ALA A 119 -1.51 13.00 -15.62
C ALA A 119 -1.11 11.70 -14.89
N LEU A 120 0.10 11.19 -15.15
CA LEU A 120 0.62 10.01 -14.47
C LEU A 120 0.71 10.21 -12.95
N LEU A 121 1.25 11.34 -12.49
CA LEU A 121 1.31 11.66 -11.06
C LEU A 121 -0.10 11.73 -10.45
N ALA A 122 -1.05 12.38 -11.12
CA ALA A 122 -2.44 12.42 -10.66
C ALA A 122 -3.03 11.02 -10.49
N TYR A 123 -2.79 10.10 -11.43
CA TYR A 123 -3.21 8.70 -11.30
C TYR A 123 -2.50 7.98 -10.15
N LEU A 124 -1.19 8.15 -10.00
CA LEU A 124 -0.43 7.51 -8.93
C LEU A 124 -0.90 7.94 -7.53
N HIS A 125 -1.43 9.15 -7.37
CA HIS A 125 -2.08 9.61 -6.14
C HIS A 125 -3.39 8.89 -5.80
N THR A 126 -4.02 8.22 -6.77
CA THR A 126 -5.25 7.46 -6.55
C THR A 126 -5.02 6.04 -6.01
N LEU A 127 -3.78 5.55 -6.00
CA LEU A 127 -3.40 4.17 -5.68
C LEU A 127 -3.37 3.82 -4.18
#